data_5d4ba2f6fd90ef037d52103de7a99e07
#
_entry.id   5d4ba2f6fd90ef037d52103de7a99e07
#
_cell.length_a   1.000
_cell.length_b   1.000
_cell.length_c   1.000
_cell.angle_alpha   90.00
_cell.angle_beta   90.00
_cell.angle_gamma   90.00
#
_symmetry.space_group_name_H-M   'P 1'
#
loop_
_entity.id
_entity.type
_entity.pdbx_description
1 polymer ?
#
loop_
_entity_poly.entity_id
_entity_poly.type
_entity_poly.pdbx_seq_one_letter_code
_entity_poly.pdbx_strand_id
1 'polypeptide(L)'
;KIDAALKANADAIAETAAAFPLVKIKEVTLGSSTAAYTLDVSDVDFTQYHRIELYCSAAYSDLRVTVRVNGQSSGYHSGAISGGGTGSTATALGYLGGGTMLFYEPKAGDDVGTISFYGTNAGSFSGYQYSAPCKWENLNSFNLSRSSPMPVGTKVTLFGLKK
;
A
#
# COMPACT_ATOMS: atom_id res chain seq x y z
N LYS A 1 -4.28 45.89 3.56
CA LYS A 1 -5.55 45.11 3.38
C LYS A 1 -5.34 43.87 2.50
N ILE A 2 -4.55 43.98 1.42
CA ILE A 2 -4.24 42.84 0.50
C ILE A 2 -3.42 41.79 1.24
N ASP A 3 -2.41 42.17 1.99
CA ASP A 3 -1.53 41.25 2.72
C ASP A 3 -2.30 40.42 3.77
N ALA A 4 -3.28 40.99 4.45
CA ALA A 4 -4.12 40.29 5.40
C ALA A 4 -5.02 39.26 4.72
N ALA A 5 -5.57 39.58 3.54
CA ALA A 5 -6.37 38.66 2.75
C ALA A 5 -5.52 37.52 2.18
N LEU A 6 -4.32 37.80 1.70
CA LEU A 6 -3.37 36.79 1.22
C LEU A 6 -2.96 35.83 2.34
N LYS A 7 -2.68 36.36 3.55
CA LYS A 7 -2.37 35.55 4.71
C LYS A 7 -3.56 34.66 5.11
N ALA A 8 -4.77 35.22 5.18
CA ALA A 8 -5.98 34.45 5.51
C ALA A 8 -6.23 33.32 4.50
N ASN A 9 -6.01 33.57 3.21
CA ASN A 9 -6.12 32.53 2.19
C ASN A 9 -5.05 31.46 2.33
N ALA A 10 -3.80 31.85 2.64
CA ALA A 10 -2.71 30.91 2.87
C ALA A 10 -2.99 30.04 4.09
N ASP A 11 -3.46 30.63 5.19
CA ASP A 11 -3.82 29.92 6.42
C ASP A 11 -4.99 28.93 6.16
N ALA A 12 -6.03 29.35 5.40
CA ALA A 12 -7.15 28.50 5.03
C ALA A 12 -6.74 27.33 4.10
N ILE A 13 -5.80 27.57 3.18
CA ILE A 13 -5.24 26.51 2.32
C ILE A 13 -4.44 25.52 3.18
N ALA A 14 -3.64 26.01 4.12
CA ALA A 14 -2.87 25.16 5.03
C ALA A 14 -3.78 24.33 5.95
N GLU A 15 -4.85 24.92 6.47
CA GLU A 15 -5.86 24.22 7.27
C GLU A 15 -6.60 23.17 6.45
N THR A 16 -6.98 23.47 5.21
CA THR A 16 -7.61 22.53 4.29
C THR A 16 -6.66 21.37 3.92
N ALA A 17 -5.38 21.66 3.70
CA ALA A 17 -4.38 20.64 3.45
C ALA A 17 -4.16 19.73 4.68
N ALA A 18 -4.25 20.30 5.89
CA ALA A 18 -4.18 19.54 7.14
C ALA A 18 -5.42 18.67 7.37
N ALA A 19 -6.58 19.05 6.82
CA ALA A 19 -7.82 18.25 6.91
C ALA A 19 -7.79 16.97 6.04
N PHE A 20 -6.84 16.87 5.10
CA PHE A 20 -6.63 15.67 4.27
C PHE A 20 -5.20 15.13 4.48
N PRO A 21 -4.95 14.48 5.60
CA PRO A 21 -3.59 14.09 5.99
C PRO A 21 -3.02 12.90 5.20
N LEU A 22 -3.58 12.59 4.02
CA LEU A 22 -3.00 11.60 3.12
C LEU A 22 -1.79 12.19 2.41
N VAL A 23 -0.61 11.73 2.76
CA VAL A 23 0.66 12.23 2.24
C VAL A 23 1.37 11.17 1.40
N LYS A 24 2.06 11.58 0.35
CA LYS A 24 2.97 10.71 -0.37
C LYS A 24 4.24 10.52 0.46
N ILE A 25 4.48 9.27 0.88
CA ILE A 25 5.64 8.89 1.69
C ILE A 25 6.83 8.61 0.77
N LYS A 26 6.62 7.77 -0.25
CA LYS A 26 7.68 7.33 -1.15
C LYS A 26 7.13 7.04 -2.54
N GLU A 27 7.92 7.31 -3.56
CA GLU A 27 7.59 6.96 -4.95
C GLU A 27 8.85 6.56 -5.69
N VAL A 28 8.74 5.51 -6.48
CA VAL A 28 9.80 5.10 -7.39
C VAL A 28 9.20 4.81 -8.77
N THR A 29 9.95 5.11 -9.81
CA THR A 29 9.65 4.72 -11.19
C THR A 29 10.72 3.75 -11.64
N LEU A 30 10.33 2.56 -12.10
CA LEU A 30 11.27 1.55 -12.57
C LEU A 30 11.95 2.01 -13.85
N GLY A 31 13.27 2.14 -13.81
CA GLY A 31 14.09 2.51 -14.95
C GLY A 31 14.43 1.34 -15.89
N SER A 32 14.17 0.11 -15.45
CA SER A 32 14.36 -1.11 -16.23
C SER A 32 13.22 -2.11 -15.97
N SER A 33 12.98 -3.01 -16.92
CA SER A 33 12.04 -4.10 -16.74
C SER A 33 12.58 -5.10 -15.72
N THR A 34 11.77 -5.47 -14.70
CA THR A 34 12.19 -6.38 -13.63
C THR A 34 11.06 -7.26 -13.15
N ALA A 35 11.36 -8.53 -12.85
CA ALA A 35 10.40 -9.48 -12.27
C ALA A 35 10.22 -9.27 -10.77
N ALA A 36 11.13 -8.57 -10.10
CA ALA A 36 11.05 -8.29 -8.68
C ALA A 36 11.60 -6.89 -8.37
N TYR A 37 10.98 -6.21 -7.43
CA TYR A 37 11.41 -4.92 -6.91
C TYR A 37 11.17 -4.84 -5.40
N THR A 38 12.10 -4.29 -4.67
CA THR A 38 11.95 -4.01 -3.24
C THR A 38 11.87 -2.50 -3.02
N LEU A 39 10.72 -2.04 -2.54
CA LEU A 39 10.56 -0.68 -2.02
C LEU A 39 11.07 -0.68 -0.57
N ASP A 40 12.25 -0.14 -0.37
CA ASP A 40 12.82 0.07 0.96
C ASP A 40 12.10 1.25 1.64
N VAL A 41 11.61 1.01 2.85
CA VAL A 41 10.90 1.98 3.69
C VAL A 41 11.44 1.97 5.12
N SER A 42 12.66 1.49 5.33
CA SER A 42 13.32 1.41 6.65
C SER A 42 13.57 2.78 7.29
N ASP A 43 13.49 3.86 6.51
CA ASP A 43 13.59 5.25 6.92
C ASP A 43 12.23 5.87 7.35
N VAL A 44 11.13 5.09 7.29
CA VAL A 44 9.78 5.57 7.58
C VAL A 44 9.34 5.16 8.98
N ASP A 45 8.93 6.11 9.79
CA ASP A 45 8.27 5.85 11.08
C ASP A 45 6.76 5.63 10.86
N PHE A 46 6.35 4.37 10.75
CA PHE A 46 4.96 4.01 10.53
C PHE A 46 4.04 4.28 11.71
N THR A 47 4.57 4.48 12.91
CA THR A 47 3.75 4.81 14.09
C THR A 47 3.01 6.14 13.96
N GLN A 48 3.43 6.99 13.00
CA GLN A 48 2.80 8.28 12.70
C GLN A 48 1.58 8.17 11.78
N TYR A 49 1.24 6.98 11.33
CA TYR A 49 0.15 6.78 10.35
C TYR A 49 -0.90 5.82 10.89
N HIS A 50 -2.17 6.14 10.65
CA HIS A 50 -3.30 5.23 10.89
C HIS A 50 -3.41 4.15 9.80
N ARG A 51 -3.02 4.51 8.59
CA ARG A 51 -3.14 3.68 7.40
C ARG A 51 -2.07 4.05 6.40
N ILE A 52 -1.59 3.06 5.66
CA ILE A 52 -0.79 3.27 4.47
C ILE A 52 -1.44 2.62 3.27
N GLU A 53 -1.16 3.15 2.09
CA GLU A 53 -1.70 2.71 0.82
C GLU A 53 -0.54 2.48 -0.15
N LEU A 54 -0.37 1.22 -0.55
CA LEU A 54 0.60 0.85 -1.58
C LEU A 54 -0.12 0.80 -2.92
N TYR A 55 0.33 1.60 -3.86
CA TYR A 55 -0.16 1.67 -5.21
C TYR A 55 0.93 1.26 -6.20
N CYS A 56 0.56 0.48 -7.21
CA CYS A 56 1.46 0.13 -8.31
C CYS A 56 0.74 0.42 -9.63
N SER A 57 1.24 1.39 -10.40
CA SER A 57 0.76 1.65 -11.75
C SER A 57 1.71 1.05 -12.76
N ALA A 58 1.17 0.31 -13.71
CA ALA A 58 1.90 -0.09 -14.90
C ALA A 58 1.16 0.38 -16.14
N ALA A 59 1.87 0.46 -17.24
CA ALA A 59 1.30 0.83 -18.54
C ALA A 59 0.23 -0.17 -19.04
N TYR A 60 0.01 -1.28 -18.33
CA TYR A 60 -0.92 -2.33 -18.70
C TYR A 60 -1.92 -2.61 -17.56
N SER A 61 -3.21 -2.64 -17.90
CA SER A 61 -4.33 -2.86 -16.99
C SER A 61 -4.36 -4.23 -16.30
N ASP A 62 -3.46 -5.16 -16.65
CA ASP A 62 -3.44 -6.55 -16.17
C ASP A 62 -2.20 -6.88 -15.34
N LEU A 63 -1.62 -5.90 -14.68
CA LEU A 63 -0.44 -6.09 -13.85
C LEU A 63 -0.83 -6.66 -12.48
N ARG A 64 -0.80 -7.98 -12.33
CA ARG A 64 -0.88 -8.62 -11.01
C ARG A 64 0.51 -8.76 -10.40
N VAL A 65 0.75 -8.04 -9.34
CA VAL A 65 2.01 -8.07 -8.58
C VAL A 65 1.77 -8.72 -7.23
N THR A 66 2.53 -9.73 -6.90
CA THR A 66 2.53 -10.32 -5.56
C THR A 66 3.26 -9.40 -4.60
N VAL A 67 2.67 -9.12 -3.45
CA VAL A 67 3.25 -8.24 -2.42
C VAL A 67 3.62 -9.08 -1.19
N ARG A 68 4.83 -8.86 -0.70
CA ARG A 68 5.33 -9.35 0.59
C ARG A 68 5.88 -8.20 1.40
N VAL A 69 5.99 -8.37 2.71
CA VAL A 69 6.62 -7.40 3.61
C VAL A 69 7.89 -8.00 4.20
N ASN A 70 8.92 -7.17 4.39
CA ASN A 70 10.16 -7.52 5.06
C ASN A 70 10.85 -8.79 4.51
N GLY A 71 10.67 -9.11 3.23
CA GLY A 71 11.23 -10.31 2.61
C GLY A 71 10.64 -11.63 3.10
N GLN A 72 9.60 -11.62 3.93
CA GLN A 72 8.98 -12.83 4.46
C GLN A 72 8.32 -13.65 3.35
N SER A 73 8.52 -14.97 3.35
CA SER A 73 7.95 -15.88 2.36
C SER A 73 6.86 -16.81 2.94
N SER A 74 6.54 -16.66 4.22
CA SER A 74 5.55 -17.49 4.93
C SER A 74 4.93 -16.71 6.10
N GLY A 75 3.96 -17.32 6.78
CA GLY A 75 3.33 -16.73 7.96
C GLY A 75 2.19 -15.76 7.64
N TYR A 76 1.83 -15.60 6.37
CA TYR A 76 0.65 -14.81 5.99
C TYR A 76 -0.63 -15.62 6.19
N HIS A 77 -1.69 -14.93 6.59
CA HIS A 77 -3.03 -15.51 6.65
C HIS A 77 -3.96 -14.73 5.73
N SER A 78 -4.78 -15.43 4.98
CA SER A 78 -5.74 -14.82 4.04
C SER A 78 -7.16 -15.27 4.35
N GLY A 79 -8.11 -14.35 4.20
CA GLY A 79 -9.55 -14.62 4.26
C GLY A 79 -10.29 -13.83 3.19
N ALA A 80 -11.35 -14.40 2.62
CA ALA A 80 -12.24 -13.65 1.74
C ALA A 80 -13.11 -12.69 2.57
N ILE A 81 -13.40 -11.51 2.05
CA ILE A 81 -14.27 -10.52 2.72
C ILE A 81 -15.74 -11.01 2.77
N SER A 82 -16.11 -12.00 2.00
CA SER A 82 -17.45 -12.57 1.98
C SER A 82 -17.64 -13.68 3.04
N GLY A 83 -17.79 -13.27 4.30
CA GLY A 83 -18.39 -14.11 5.35
C GLY A 83 -17.53 -15.28 5.86
N GLY A 84 -17.11 -15.16 7.12
CA GLY A 84 -16.88 -16.24 8.08
C GLY A 84 -15.89 -17.38 7.76
N GLY A 85 -15.04 -17.24 6.77
CA GLY A 85 -14.04 -18.25 6.44
C GLY A 85 -12.84 -18.21 7.39
N THR A 86 -12.44 -19.36 7.92
CA THR A 86 -11.15 -19.52 8.59
C THR A 86 -10.04 -19.20 7.58
N GLY A 87 -9.17 -18.25 7.94
CA GLY A 87 -8.06 -17.85 7.08
C GLY A 87 -7.15 -19.03 6.74
N SER A 88 -6.74 -19.11 5.48
CA SER A 88 -5.74 -20.08 5.05
C SER A 88 -4.34 -19.47 5.11
N THR A 89 -3.33 -20.31 5.33
CA THR A 89 -1.94 -19.87 5.26
C THR A 89 -1.58 -19.47 3.82
N ALA A 90 -0.91 -18.34 3.68
CA ALA A 90 -0.48 -17.82 2.40
C ALA A 90 1.03 -17.50 2.42
N THR A 91 1.63 -17.36 1.25
CA THR A 91 3.04 -17.04 1.07
C THR A 91 3.29 -15.56 0.75
N ALA A 92 2.22 -14.77 0.68
CA ALA A 92 2.26 -13.34 0.37
C ALA A 92 0.95 -12.67 0.78
N LEU A 93 0.92 -11.34 0.78
CA LEU A 93 -0.26 -10.49 1.02
C LEU A 93 -1.29 -10.48 -0.14
N GLY A 94 -1.12 -11.31 -1.16
CA GLY A 94 -1.99 -11.33 -2.32
C GLY A 94 -1.48 -10.46 -3.47
N TYR A 95 -2.41 -9.96 -4.30
CA TYR A 95 -2.08 -9.30 -5.55
C TYR A 95 -2.45 -7.82 -5.52
N LEU A 96 -1.51 -7.01 -5.99
CA LEU A 96 -1.71 -5.62 -6.32
C LEU A 96 -1.80 -5.53 -7.85
N GLY A 97 -2.98 -5.28 -8.37
CA GLY A 97 -3.19 -5.24 -9.82
C GLY A 97 -4.11 -4.09 -10.22
N GLY A 98 -3.55 -2.98 -10.72
CA GLY A 98 -4.31 -1.81 -11.13
C GLY A 98 -5.14 -1.16 -10.01
N GLY A 99 -4.79 -1.44 -8.75
CA GLY A 99 -5.51 -1.02 -7.56
C GLY A 99 -4.58 -0.65 -6.41
N THR A 100 -5.18 -0.48 -5.25
CA THR A 100 -4.51 -0.09 -4.02
C THR A 100 -4.56 -1.24 -3.01
N MET A 101 -3.46 -1.51 -2.35
CA MET A 101 -3.42 -2.35 -1.16
C MET A 101 -3.37 -1.44 0.07
N LEU A 102 -4.36 -1.59 0.96
CA LEU A 102 -4.48 -0.81 2.18
C LEU A 102 -3.89 -1.61 3.35
N PHE A 103 -3.06 -0.98 4.14
CA PHE A 103 -2.51 -1.51 5.38
C PHE A 103 -3.00 -0.65 6.52
N TYR A 104 -3.54 -1.28 7.54
CA TYR A 104 -4.09 -0.59 8.70
C TYR A 104 -3.20 -0.81 9.91
N GLU A 105 -3.06 0.24 10.71
CA GLU A 105 -2.46 0.11 12.03
C GLU A 105 -3.25 -0.92 12.84
N PRO A 106 -2.61 -2.01 13.30
CA PRO A 106 -3.30 -3.01 14.09
C PRO A 106 -3.52 -2.52 15.52
N LYS A 107 -4.37 -3.23 16.27
CA LYS A 107 -4.37 -3.09 17.72
C LYS A 107 -2.97 -3.41 18.25
N ALA A 108 -2.56 -2.72 19.32
CA ALA A 108 -1.23 -2.91 19.92
C ALA A 108 -0.95 -4.40 20.19
N GLY A 109 0.16 -4.89 19.66
CA GLY A 109 0.58 -6.29 19.78
C GLY A 109 0.09 -7.23 18.67
N ASP A 110 -0.83 -6.80 17.81
CA ASP A 110 -1.28 -7.60 16.67
C ASP A 110 -0.37 -7.44 15.45
N ASP A 111 -0.49 -8.37 14.49
CA ASP A 111 0.20 -8.29 13.21
C ASP A 111 -0.53 -7.34 12.26
N VAL A 112 0.21 -6.78 11.29
CA VAL A 112 -0.33 -5.85 10.30
C VAL A 112 -1.46 -6.49 9.50
N GLY A 113 -2.63 -5.87 9.55
CA GLY A 113 -3.76 -6.23 8.70
C GLY A 113 -3.72 -5.49 7.37
N THR A 114 -4.14 -6.15 6.30
CA THR A 114 -4.27 -5.53 4.98
C THR A 114 -5.59 -5.87 4.33
N ILE A 115 -6.06 -4.96 3.48
CA ILE A 115 -7.17 -5.21 2.57
C ILE A 115 -6.68 -4.89 1.16
N SER A 116 -6.80 -5.84 0.25
CA SER A 116 -6.52 -5.62 -1.16
C SER A 116 -7.79 -5.78 -1.98
N PHE A 117 -7.97 -4.86 -2.93
CA PHE A 117 -9.03 -4.92 -3.91
C PHE A 117 -8.41 -4.94 -5.29
N TYR A 118 -8.87 -5.84 -6.15
CA TYR A 118 -8.49 -5.83 -7.55
C TYR A 118 -9.70 -6.14 -8.43
N GLY A 119 -9.79 -5.42 -9.53
CA GLY A 119 -10.75 -5.70 -10.60
C GLY A 119 -10.13 -6.63 -11.63
N THR A 120 -10.96 -7.45 -12.28
CA THR A 120 -10.57 -8.19 -13.47
C THR A 120 -11.23 -7.59 -14.69
N ASN A 121 -10.63 -7.75 -15.87
CA ASN A 121 -11.18 -7.24 -17.13
C ASN A 121 -12.58 -7.80 -17.48
N ALA A 122 -13.06 -8.80 -16.74
CA ALA A 122 -14.38 -9.40 -16.91
C ALA A 122 -15.46 -8.78 -16.02
N GLY A 123 -15.21 -7.62 -15.41
CA GLY A 123 -16.16 -6.93 -14.53
C GLY A 123 -16.34 -7.59 -13.16
N SER A 124 -15.55 -8.58 -12.82
CA SER A 124 -15.54 -9.16 -11.48
C SER A 124 -14.63 -8.35 -10.56
N PHE A 125 -15.07 -8.21 -9.32
CA PHE A 125 -14.34 -7.53 -8.26
C PHE A 125 -14.03 -8.55 -7.15
N SER A 126 -12.80 -8.60 -6.70
CA SER A 126 -12.37 -9.47 -5.61
C SER A 126 -11.72 -8.65 -4.51
N GLY A 127 -12.14 -8.89 -3.27
CA GLY A 127 -11.55 -8.31 -2.08
C GLY A 127 -11.02 -9.41 -1.17
N TYR A 128 -9.82 -9.21 -0.64
CA TYR A 128 -9.18 -10.12 0.28
C TYR A 128 -8.62 -9.36 1.47
N GLN A 129 -8.77 -9.97 2.64
CA GLN A 129 -8.13 -9.54 3.86
C GLN A 129 -6.96 -10.47 4.16
N TYR A 130 -5.83 -9.90 4.54
CA TYR A 130 -4.64 -10.64 4.93
C TYR A 130 -4.10 -10.13 6.26
N SER A 131 -3.36 -10.97 6.99
CA SER A 131 -2.42 -10.50 7.99
C SER A 131 -1.00 -10.85 7.58
N ALA A 132 -0.09 -9.93 7.83
CA ALA A 132 1.33 -10.10 7.56
C ALA A 132 2.05 -10.49 8.85
N PRO A 133 3.07 -11.37 8.81
CA PRO A 133 3.84 -11.76 9.99
C PRO A 133 4.82 -10.64 10.39
N CYS A 134 4.29 -9.46 10.68
CA CYS A 134 5.08 -8.27 10.92
C CYS A 134 4.27 -7.29 11.77
N LYS A 135 4.95 -6.64 12.72
CA LYS A 135 4.38 -5.55 13.49
C LYS A 135 4.44 -4.25 12.69
N TRP A 136 3.53 -3.33 12.98
CA TRP A 136 3.41 -2.05 12.28
C TRP A 136 4.71 -1.24 12.32
N GLU A 137 5.30 -1.13 13.48
CA GLU A 137 6.56 -0.42 13.74
C GLU A 137 7.79 -1.08 13.11
N ASN A 138 7.68 -2.35 12.70
CA ASN A 138 8.77 -3.12 12.11
C ASN A 138 8.69 -3.27 10.58
N LEU A 139 7.74 -2.59 9.94
CA LEU A 139 7.70 -2.52 8.48
C LEU A 139 8.95 -1.82 7.96
N ASN A 140 9.72 -2.49 7.12
CA ASN A 140 10.94 -1.92 6.55
C ASN A 140 11.02 -2.05 5.02
N SER A 141 10.22 -2.94 4.42
CA SER A 141 10.22 -3.09 2.97
C SER A 141 8.94 -3.71 2.42
N PHE A 142 8.59 -3.34 1.19
CA PHE A 142 7.58 -4.01 0.38
C PHE A 142 8.26 -4.68 -0.80
N ASN A 143 8.14 -6.00 -0.87
CA ASN A 143 8.73 -6.81 -1.92
C ASN A 143 7.65 -7.11 -2.95
N LEU A 144 7.78 -6.54 -4.13
CA LEU A 144 6.89 -6.74 -5.26
C LEU A 144 7.51 -7.77 -6.20
N SER A 145 6.73 -8.77 -6.61
CA SER A 145 7.23 -9.79 -7.54
C SER A 145 6.14 -10.26 -8.50
N ARG A 146 6.57 -10.70 -9.68
CA ARG A 146 5.69 -11.15 -10.75
C ARG A 146 6.39 -12.19 -11.62
N SER A 147 5.63 -13.13 -12.21
CA SER A 147 6.15 -14.12 -13.15
C SER A 147 6.64 -13.48 -14.46
N SER A 148 5.91 -12.47 -14.96
CA SER A 148 6.36 -11.67 -16.10
C SER A 148 6.93 -10.35 -15.59
N PRO A 149 8.05 -9.83 -16.14
CA PRO A 149 8.65 -8.61 -15.64
C PRO A 149 7.69 -7.41 -15.64
N MET A 150 7.78 -6.61 -14.59
CA MET A 150 7.16 -5.28 -14.54
C MET A 150 7.85 -4.39 -15.58
N PRO A 151 7.11 -3.68 -16.44
CA PRO A 151 7.71 -2.88 -17.51
C PRO A 151 8.43 -1.65 -16.97
N VAL A 152 9.31 -1.10 -17.79
CA VAL A 152 9.91 0.23 -17.58
C VAL A 152 8.79 1.26 -17.42
N GLY A 153 8.98 2.22 -16.53
CA GLY A 153 7.98 3.25 -16.22
C GLY A 153 6.90 2.82 -15.23
N THR A 154 6.91 1.56 -14.75
CA THR A 154 6.05 1.16 -13.63
C THR A 154 6.36 2.04 -12.42
N LYS A 155 5.33 2.66 -11.85
CA LYS A 155 5.44 3.45 -10.62
C LYS A 155 4.95 2.64 -9.43
N VAL A 156 5.73 2.67 -8.36
CA VAL A 156 5.33 2.16 -7.05
C VAL A 156 5.29 3.34 -6.09
N THR A 157 4.12 3.59 -5.53
CA THR A 157 3.91 4.75 -4.66
C THR A 157 3.32 4.29 -3.33
N LEU A 158 3.88 4.80 -2.25
CA LEU A 158 3.38 4.63 -0.90
C LEU A 158 2.81 5.95 -0.40
N PHE A 159 1.56 5.91 0.02
CA PHE A 159 0.89 7.01 0.71
C PHE A 159 0.62 6.63 2.16
N GLY A 160 0.48 7.64 3.02
CA GLY A 160 0.13 7.45 4.43
C GLY A 160 -0.93 8.45 4.88
N LEU A 161 -1.94 7.94 5.61
CA LEU A 161 -2.89 8.77 6.34
C LEU A 161 -2.31 9.06 7.71
N LYS A 162 -1.89 10.30 7.94
CA LYS A 162 -1.30 10.73 9.22
C LYS A 162 -2.32 10.67 10.37
N LYS A 163 -1.78 10.47 11.58
CA LYS A 163 -2.52 10.65 12.84
C LYS A 163 -2.76 12.10 13.16
#